data_1c29679de728dacadfef0466c58e7f6d
#
_entry.id   1c29679de728dacadfef0466c58e7f6d
#
_cell.length_a   1.000
_cell.length_b   1.000
_cell.length_c   1.000
_cell.angle_alpha   90.00
_cell.angle_beta   90.00
_cell.angle_gamma   90.00
#
_symmetry.space_group_name_H-M   'P 1'
#
loop_
_entity.id
_entity.type
_entity.pdbx_description
1 polymer ?
#
loop_
_entity_poly.entity_id
_entity_poly.type
_entity_poly.pdbx_seq_one_letter_code
_entity_poly.pdbx_strand_id
1 'polypeptide(L)'
;MYEPLAEVYRALGDGYRLRILAMLKVRETCVCEMVALLPITQSAVSQHLRKLKQAGLVQERRQKYWIYYRLNEAMASPVANLVQALPEEPSDVQWLTTHAVGWPCTVAENGARKTNDAADEEGEAVSRQPGHSERDAGLYR
;
A
#
# COMPACT_ATOMS: atom_id res chain seq x y z
N MET A 1 -13.41 -24.33 -8.17
CA MET A 1 -14.51 -23.63 -7.50
C MET A 1 -14.05 -22.93 -6.22
N TYR A 2 -13.33 -23.62 -5.36
CA TYR A 2 -12.91 -23.04 -4.08
C TYR A 2 -11.59 -22.30 -4.14
N GLU A 3 -10.79 -22.45 -5.20
CA GLU A 3 -9.49 -21.81 -5.30
C GLU A 3 -9.52 -20.27 -5.22
N PRO A 4 -10.44 -19.58 -5.92
CA PRO A 4 -10.52 -18.13 -5.78
C PRO A 4 -10.84 -17.68 -4.36
N LEU A 5 -11.70 -18.41 -3.66
CA LEU A 5 -12.03 -18.11 -2.28
C LEU A 5 -10.85 -18.41 -1.35
N ALA A 6 -10.12 -19.48 -1.60
CA ALA A 6 -8.92 -19.82 -0.85
C ALA A 6 -7.85 -18.71 -0.99
N GLU A 7 -7.69 -18.14 -2.19
CA GLU A 7 -6.78 -17.01 -2.41
C GLU A 7 -7.16 -15.80 -1.56
N VAL A 8 -8.45 -15.51 -1.47
CA VAL A 8 -8.94 -14.42 -0.63
C VAL A 8 -8.55 -14.67 0.84
N TYR A 9 -8.81 -15.85 1.35
CA TYR A 9 -8.50 -16.17 2.74
C TYR A 9 -6.99 -16.16 3.00
N ARG A 10 -6.17 -16.62 2.06
CA ARG A 10 -4.72 -16.52 2.17
C ARG A 10 -4.27 -15.05 2.23
N ALA A 11 -4.86 -14.21 1.40
CA ALA A 11 -4.55 -12.77 1.42
C ALA A 11 -4.94 -12.12 2.73
N LEU A 12 -6.02 -12.56 3.35
CA LEU A 12 -6.48 -12.05 4.65
C LEU A 12 -5.68 -12.62 5.83
N GLY A 13 -4.84 -13.61 5.61
CA GLY A 13 -4.12 -14.31 6.66
C GLY A 13 -2.82 -13.64 7.11
N ASP A 14 -2.70 -12.32 7.01
CA ASP A 14 -1.50 -11.58 7.39
C ASP A 14 -1.88 -10.27 8.06
N GLY A 15 -1.27 -9.99 9.22
CA GLY A 15 -1.61 -8.82 10.02
C GLY A 15 -1.40 -7.50 9.30
N TYR A 16 -0.31 -7.34 8.54
CA TYR A 16 -0.08 -6.11 7.80
C TYR A 16 -1.07 -5.93 6.67
N ARG A 17 -1.45 -7.00 6.00
CA ARG A 17 -2.49 -6.92 4.97
C ARG A 17 -3.83 -6.53 5.53
N LEU A 18 -4.19 -7.06 6.70
CA LEU A 18 -5.41 -6.66 7.40
C LEU A 18 -5.37 -5.17 7.78
N ARG A 19 -4.23 -4.71 8.27
CA ARG A 19 -4.05 -3.29 8.62
C ARG A 19 -4.15 -2.39 7.39
N ILE A 20 -3.56 -2.80 6.27
CA ILE A 20 -3.69 -2.07 5.00
C ILE A 20 -5.16 -1.97 4.58
N LEU A 21 -5.89 -3.07 4.65
CA LEU A 21 -7.32 -3.06 4.31
C LEU A 21 -8.11 -2.13 5.25
N ALA A 22 -7.79 -2.14 6.53
CA ALA A 22 -8.43 -1.23 7.50
C ALA A 22 -8.13 0.24 7.17
N MET A 23 -6.90 0.55 6.76
CA MET A 23 -6.54 1.90 6.30
C MET A 23 -7.36 2.30 5.08
N LEU A 24 -7.53 1.40 4.13
CA LEU A 24 -8.31 1.66 2.92
C LEU A 24 -9.80 1.82 3.17
N LYS A 25 -10.31 1.33 4.30
CA LYS A 25 -11.67 1.64 4.73
C LYS A 25 -11.83 3.13 5.05
N VAL A 26 -10.79 3.76 5.56
CA VAL A 26 -10.82 5.19 5.91
C VAL A 26 -10.85 6.04 4.65
N ARG A 27 -9.93 5.78 3.74
CA ARG A 27 -9.88 6.46 2.45
C ARG A 27 -8.87 5.81 1.50
N GLU A 28 -8.88 6.24 0.26
CA GLU A 28 -7.85 5.91 -0.72
C GLU A 28 -6.47 6.32 -0.18
N THR A 29 -5.47 5.48 -0.38
CA THR A 29 -4.14 5.64 0.22
C THR A 29 -3.07 5.26 -0.80
N CYS A 30 -1.99 6.03 -0.87
CA CYS A 30 -0.86 5.69 -1.72
C CYS A 30 0.18 4.87 -0.95
N VAL A 31 1.12 4.25 -1.70
CA VAL A 31 2.18 3.44 -1.11
C VAL A 31 3.03 4.23 -0.14
N CYS A 32 3.34 5.49 -0.44
CA CYS A 32 4.14 6.36 0.44
C CYS A 32 3.50 6.52 1.82
N GLU A 33 2.19 6.67 1.84
CA GLU A 33 1.46 6.81 3.10
C GLU A 33 1.50 5.53 3.92
N MET A 34 1.37 4.40 3.24
CA MET A 34 1.48 3.10 3.91
C MET A 34 2.88 2.89 4.49
N VAL A 35 3.92 3.27 3.75
CA VAL A 35 5.30 3.21 4.24
C VAL A 35 5.50 4.11 5.44
N ALA A 36 4.85 5.28 5.45
CA ALA A 36 4.93 6.20 6.59
C ALA A 36 4.26 5.65 7.85
N LEU A 37 3.20 4.85 7.68
CA LEU A 37 2.40 4.35 8.81
C LEU A 37 2.83 2.96 9.28
N LEU A 38 3.36 2.14 8.40
CA LEU A 38 3.69 0.75 8.71
C LEU A 38 5.18 0.60 9.01
N PRO A 39 5.54 -0.19 10.03
CA PRO A 39 6.94 -0.44 10.38
C PRO A 39 7.58 -1.49 9.46
N ILE A 40 7.35 -1.39 8.17
CA ILE A 40 7.87 -2.29 7.17
C ILE A 40 8.38 -1.51 5.96
N THR A 41 9.14 -2.15 5.12
CA THR A 41 9.75 -1.51 3.96
C THR A 41 8.75 -1.29 2.84
N GLN A 42 9.10 -0.40 1.92
CA GLN A 42 8.31 -0.19 0.72
C GLN A 42 8.16 -1.48 -0.10
N SER A 43 9.22 -2.26 -0.17
CA SER A 43 9.20 -3.55 -0.87
C SER A 43 8.18 -4.51 -0.26
N ALA A 44 8.13 -4.58 1.06
CA ALA A 44 7.16 -5.42 1.77
C ALA A 44 5.73 -4.92 1.54
N VAL A 45 5.52 -3.60 1.62
CA VAL A 45 4.21 -3.00 1.33
C VAL A 45 3.75 -3.37 -0.08
N SER A 46 4.64 -3.23 -1.05
CA SER A 46 4.33 -3.54 -2.46
C SER A 46 3.96 -5.01 -2.65
N GLN A 47 4.65 -5.91 -1.95
CA GLN A 47 4.33 -7.34 -2.01
C GLN A 47 2.97 -7.64 -1.40
N HIS A 48 2.65 -7.02 -0.27
CA HIS A 48 1.33 -7.18 0.35
C HIS A 48 0.23 -6.65 -0.56
N LEU A 49 0.43 -5.51 -1.17
CA LEU A 49 -0.54 -4.92 -2.09
C LEU A 49 -0.76 -5.79 -3.33
N ARG A 50 0.32 -6.40 -3.84
CA ARG A 50 0.21 -7.32 -4.96
C ARG A 50 -0.70 -8.50 -4.63
N LYS A 51 -0.51 -9.10 -3.45
CA LYS A 51 -1.34 -10.22 -3.01
C LYS A 51 -2.78 -9.82 -2.81
N LEU A 52 -3.02 -8.66 -2.23
CA LEU A 52 -4.37 -8.12 -2.05
C LEU A 52 -5.04 -7.84 -3.40
N LYS A 53 -4.30 -7.31 -4.35
CA LYS A 53 -4.80 -7.05 -5.69
C LYS A 53 -5.14 -8.34 -6.44
N GLN A 54 -4.25 -9.33 -6.37
CA GLN A 54 -4.48 -10.63 -7.00
C GLN A 54 -5.71 -11.33 -6.43
N ALA A 55 -5.97 -11.16 -5.16
CA ALA A 55 -7.16 -11.72 -4.50
C ALA A 55 -8.43 -10.90 -4.78
N GLY A 56 -8.33 -9.78 -5.49
CA GLY A 56 -9.48 -8.95 -5.82
C GLY A 56 -9.98 -8.08 -4.67
N LEU A 57 -9.17 -7.86 -3.65
CA LEU A 57 -9.58 -7.09 -2.46
C LEU A 57 -9.34 -5.60 -2.62
N VAL A 58 -8.34 -5.22 -3.43
CA VAL A 58 -7.99 -3.83 -3.68
C VAL A 58 -7.86 -3.56 -5.17
N GLN A 59 -8.02 -2.30 -5.53
CA GLN A 59 -7.80 -1.79 -6.88
C GLN A 59 -6.72 -0.72 -6.82
N GLU A 60 -5.88 -0.67 -7.84
CA GLU A 60 -4.89 0.39 -7.97
C GLU A 60 -5.34 1.43 -8.98
N ARG A 61 -4.94 2.67 -8.73
CA ARG A 61 -5.17 3.78 -9.64
C ARG A 61 -3.83 4.50 -9.82
N ARG A 62 -3.36 4.59 -11.05
CA ARG A 62 -2.15 5.32 -11.37
C ARG A 62 -2.48 6.76 -11.72
N GLN A 63 -1.71 7.68 -11.17
CA GLN A 63 -1.79 9.10 -11.51
C GLN A 63 -0.37 9.64 -11.59
N LYS A 64 0.13 9.85 -12.80
CA LYS A 64 1.52 10.24 -13.05
C LYS A 64 2.48 9.23 -12.44
N TYR A 65 3.27 9.67 -11.45
CA TYR A 65 4.27 8.84 -10.78
C TYR A 65 3.74 8.10 -9.56
N TRP A 66 2.47 8.37 -9.18
CA TRP A 66 1.89 7.88 -7.94
C TRP A 66 0.94 6.74 -8.19
N ILE A 67 0.94 5.78 -7.28
CA ILE A 67 0.01 4.66 -7.31
C ILE A 67 -0.83 4.73 -6.04
N TYR A 68 -2.12 4.88 -6.23
CA TYR A 68 -3.12 4.91 -5.17
C TYR A 68 -3.86 3.59 -5.13
N TYR A 69 -4.23 3.19 -3.94
CA TYR A 69 -5.00 1.97 -3.72
C TYR A 69 -6.30 2.29 -3.01
N ARG A 70 -7.32 1.54 -3.35
CA ARG A 70 -8.64 1.62 -2.70
C ARG A 70 -9.21 0.22 -2.59
N LEU A 71 -10.21 0.05 -1.72
CA LEU A 71 -10.93 -1.20 -1.65
C LEU A 71 -11.69 -1.46 -2.96
N ASN A 72 -11.75 -2.72 -3.34
CA ASN A 72 -12.57 -3.12 -4.47
C ASN A 72 -14.04 -3.10 -4.04
N GLU A 73 -14.80 -2.18 -4.61
CA GLU A 73 -16.23 -2.03 -4.29
C GLU A 73 -17.06 -3.22 -4.78
N ALA A 74 -16.53 -3.99 -5.71
CA ALA A 74 -17.21 -5.16 -6.27
C ALA A 74 -16.95 -6.45 -5.48
N MET A 75 -16.37 -6.35 -4.27
CA MET A 75 -16.19 -7.52 -3.42
C MET A 75 -17.53 -8.16 -3.10
N ALA A 76 -17.58 -9.48 -3.27
CA ALA A 76 -18.78 -10.22 -2.93
C ALA A 76 -18.90 -10.37 -1.41
N SER A 77 -20.13 -10.39 -0.92
CA SER A 77 -20.44 -10.86 0.41
C SER A 77 -20.16 -12.37 0.45
N PRO A 78 -19.56 -12.96 1.49
CA PRO A 78 -19.29 -12.40 2.82
C PRO A 78 -17.96 -11.65 2.96
N VAL A 79 -17.11 -11.65 1.95
CA VAL A 79 -15.78 -11.05 2.01
C VAL A 79 -15.88 -9.54 2.29
N ALA A 80 -16.78 -8.84 1.61
CA ALA A 80 -17.02 -7.43 1.83
C ALA A 80 -17.38 -7.14 3.29
N ASN A 81 -18.25 -7.95 3.86
CA ASN A 81 -18.66 -7.81 5.26
C ASN A 81 -17.48 -8.03 6.21
N LEU A 82 -16.65 -9.01 5.90
CA LEU A 82 -15.49 -9.32 6.73
C LEU A 82 -14.48 -8.17 6.71
N VAL A 83 -14.25 -7.58 5.55
CA VAL A 83 -13.36 -6.42 5.43
C VAL A 83 -13.94 -5.22 6.18
N GLN A 84 -15.24 -4.96 6.05
CA GLN A 84 -15.88 -3.87 6.76
C GLN A 84 -15.86 -4.05 8.29
N ALA A 85 -15.81 -5.28 8.75
CA ALA A 85 -15.76 -5.59 10.18
C ALA A 85 -14.34 -5.51 10.77
N LEU A 86 -13.31 -5.29 9.96
CA LEU A 86 -11.95 -5.17 10.46
C LEU A 86 -11.84 -4.00 11.43
N PRO A 87 -11.18 -4.20 12.57
CA PRO A 87 -10.90 -3.10 13.48
C PRO A 87 -9.93 -2.11 12.84
N GLU A 88 -10.13 -0.84 13.12
CA GLU A 88 -9.26 0.22 12.64
C GLU A 88 -8.29 0.63 13.73
N GLU A 89 -7.02 0.81 13.36
CA GLU A 89 -6.02 1.33 14.28
C GLU A 89 -6.26 2.82 14.49
N PRO A 90 -6.53 3.28 15.72
CA PRO A 90 -6.88 4.69 15.94
C PRO A 90 -5.82 5.68 15.46
N SER A 91 -4.54 5.34 15.59
CA SER A 91 -3.46 6.19 15.13
C SER A 91 -3.45 6.32 13.61
N ASP A 92 -3.77 5.25 12.90
CA ASP A 92 -3.89 5.28 11.43
C ASP A 92 -5.06 6.15 11.00
N VAL A 93 -6.20 6.00 11.65
CA VAL A 93 -7.38 6.80 11.36
C VAL A 93 -7.09 8.28 11.56
N GLN A 94 -6.46 8.62 12.68
CA GLN A 94 -6.10 10.00 12.98
C GLN A 94 -5.17 10.55 11.91
N TRP A 95 -4.13 9.82 11.57
CA TRP A 95 -3.16 10.25 10.55
C TRP A 95 -3.84 10.44 9.19
N LEU A 96 -4.62 9.45 8.75
CA LEU A 96 -5.27 9.47 7.45
C LEU A 96 -6.34 10.56 7.33
N THR A 97 -6.99 10.92 8.42
CA THR A 97 -8.01 11.98 8.41
C THR A 97 -7.41 13.37 8.51
N THR A 98 -6.18 13.50 9.01
CA THR A 98 -5.52 14.81 9.15
C THR A 98 -4.61 15.15 7.98
N HIS A 99 -4.22 14.18 7.17
CA HIS A 99 -3.34 14.39 6.03
C HIS A 99 -4.10 14.21 4.71
N ALA A 100 -3.79 15.05 3.74
CA ALA A 100 -4.34 14.90 2.40
C ALA A 100 -3.81 13.62 1.74
N VAL A 101 -4.61 13.07 0.84
CA VAL A 101 -4.21 11.87 0.08
C VAL A 101 -2.88 12.11 -0.61
N GLY A 102 -1.93 11.20 -0.39
CA GLY A 102 -0.62 11.27 -0.99
C GLY A 102 0.32 12.30 -0.37
N TRP A 103 -0.01 12.81 0.83
CA TRP A 103 0.76 13.88 1.46
C TRP A 103 2.27 13.64 1.52
N PRO A 104 2.78 12.50 1.98
CA PRO A 104 4.24 12.33 2.03
C PRO A 104 4.88 12.35 0.63
N CYS A 105 4.20 11.80 -0.34
CA CYS A 105 4.68 11.75 -1.72
C CYS A 105 4.72 13.13 -2.35
N THR A 106 3.66 13.91 -2.17
CA THR A 106 3.57 15.25 -2.75
C THR A 106 4.59 16.20 -2.15
N VAL A 107 4.87 16.06 -0.85
CA VAL A 107 5.92 16.86 -0.20
C VAL A 107 7.29 16.48 -0.72
N ALA A 108 7.56 15.19 -0.85
CA ALA A 108 8.83 14.73 -1.40
C ALA A 108 9.02 15.18 -2.85
N GLU A 109 7.98 15.12 -3.65
CA GLU A 109 8.01 15.60 -5.03
C GLU A 109 8.33 17.09 -5.09
N ASN A 110 7.68 17.89 -4.28
CA ASN A 110 7.91 19.33 -4.26
C ASN A 110 9.32 19.67 -3.79
N GLY A 111 9.86 18.92 -2.85
CA GLY A 111 11.24 19.06 -2.42
C GLY A 111 12.23 18.62 -3.48
N ALA A 112 11.98 17.53 -4.13
CA ALA A 112 12.83 16.97 -5.17
C ALA A 112 12.85 17.83 -6.44
N ARG A 113 11.71 18.45 -6.74
CA ARG A 113 11.57 19.26 -7.95
C ARG A 113 12.54 20.45 -8.00
N LYS A 114 12.99 20.90 -6.85
CA LYS A 114 13.94 22.03 -6.77
C LYS A 114 15.38 21.63 -7.01
N THR A 115 15.68 20.35 -6.93
CA THR A 115 17.06 19.91 -6.95
C THR A 115 17.44 19.05 -8.13
N ASN A 116 16.48 18.55 -8.93
CA ASN A 116 16.82 17.36 -9.68
C ASN A 116 16.05 17.08 -10.96
N ASP A 117 15.91 18.03 -11.83
CA ASP A 117 15.58 17.64 -13.21
C ASP A 117 16.72 16.81 -13.80
N ALA A 118 17.93 17.02 -13.32
CA ALA A 118 19.11 16.27 -13.78
C ALA A 118 19.34 14.98 -12.98
N ALA A 119 18.84 14.90 -11.75
CA ALA A 119 19.04 13.74 -10.91
C ALA A 119 17.91 12.70 -11.04
N ASP A 120 16.87 13.02 -11.75
CA ASP A 120 15.77 12.08 -11.96
C ASP A 120 16.23 10.78 -12.61
N GLU A 121 17.16 10.90 -13.54
CA GLU A 121 17.73 9.74 -14.19
C GLU A 121 18.64 8.95 -13.25
N GLU A 122 19.42 9.65 -12.44
CA GLU A 122 20.28 9.02 -11.46
C GLU A 122 19.48 8.47 -10.30
N GLY A 123 18.46 9.17 -9.89
CA GLY A 123 17.54 8.72 -8.85
C GLY A 123 16.84 7.43 -9.22
N GLU A 124 16.52 7.28 -10.47
CA GLU A 124 15.92 6.07 -10.96
C GLU A 124 16.88 4.88 -10.87
N ALA A 125 18.14 5.10 -11.22
CA ALA A 125 19.15 4.07 -11.08
C ALA A 125 19.38 3.68 -9.62
N VAL A 126 19.39 4.65 -8.73
CA VAL A 126 19.57 4.42 -7.30
C VAL A 126 18.36 3.72 -6.68
N SER A 127 17.16 4.07 -7.11
CA SER A 127 15.95 3.46 -6.59
C SER A 127 15.83 1.98 -6.94
N ARG A 128 16.61 1.53 -7.89
CA ARG A 128 16.64 0.14 -8.31
C ARG A 128 17.74 -0.67 -7.65
N GLN A 129 18.30 -0.19 -6.57
CA GLN A 129 19.33 -0.93 -5.85
C GLN A 129 18.82 -2.29 -5.40
N PRO A 130 19.33 -3.36 -5.98
CA PRO A 130 18.84 -4.70 -5.65
C PRO A 130 19.15 -5.11 -4.21
N GLY A 131 20.28 -4.67 -3.72
CA GLY A 131 20.71 -5.00 -2.37
C GLY A 131 19.78 -4.50 -1.28
N HIS A 132 19.17 -3.35 -1.49
CA HIS A 132 18.21 -2.83 -0.54
C HIS A 132 16.93 -3.68 -0.53
N SER A 133 16.46 -4.03 -1.71
CA SER A 133 15.28 -4.87 -1.86
C SER A 133 15.50 -6.27 -1.29
N GLU A 134 16.68 -6.82 -1.51
CA GLU A 134 17.02 -8.15 -1.01
C GLU A 134 17.08 -8.20 0.51
N ARG A 135 17.67 -7.19 1.12
CA ARG A 135 17.71 -7.11 2.58
C ARG A 135 16.32 -6.99 3.16
N ASP A 136 15.48 -6.18 2.51
CA ASP A 136 14.13 -5.97 2.95
C ASP A 136 13.31 -7.26 2.84
N ALA A 137 13.46 -7.97 1.74
CA ALA A 137 12.80 -9.26 1.57
C ALA A 137 13.25 -10.28 2.63
N GLY A 138 14.50 -10.23 3.04
CA GLY A 138 15.04 -11.10 4.08
C GLY A 138 14.37 -10.90 5.44
N LEU A 139 13.98 -9.68 5.76
CA LEU A 139 13.35 -9.35 7.03
C LEU A 139 11.93 -9.92 7.18
N TYR A 140 11.29 -10.28 6.09
CA TYR A 140 9.86 -10.64 6.09
C TYR A 140 9.59 -12.08 5.68
N ARG A 141 10.57 -12.93 5.81
CA ARG A 141 10.40 -14.36 5.57
C ARG A 141 10.00 -15.12 6.82
#